data_85cbb9b5c8b6d376b2dc10485f5239a4
#
_entry.id   85cbb9b5c8b6d376b2dc10485f5239a4
#
_cell.length_a   1.000
_cell.length_b   1.000
_cell.length_c   1.000
_cell.angle_alpha   90.00
_cell.angle_beta   90.00
_cell.angle_gamma   90.00
#
_symmetry.space_group_name_H-M   'P 1'
#
loop_
_entity.id
_entity.type
_entity.pdbx_description
1 polymer ?
#
loop_
_entity_poly.entity_id
_entity_poly.type
_entity_poly.pdbx_seq_one_letter_code
_entity_poly.pdbx_strand_id
1 'polypeptide(L)'
;NFNNIERESVIIHTRDGKRYTGLAACQYHSVHVFDEARTAPRNENTMMILLDEDVHSREEVEGLGICNGDIVSLEPHFTVTENGFIKSRFIDDKACAACVFALLKAVKDQNLTPAFDTWFAFPYYEEIGHGGAYVPEEVSEYVALDIALIGPDNNGSEFGASVCVKDNYSPYDRELTGRLLELAKKYGINCKPDVFFHYGTDANAAIRSGNNLYAAAFGMGTFSSHGVERTHIDGVMATARLLAAYVLEG
;
A
#
# COMPACT_ATOMS: atom_id res chain seq x y z
N ASN A 1 2.49 -10.25 6.21
CA ASN A 1 1.63 -11.30 6.75
C ASN A 1 1.96 -12.64 6.08
N PHE A 2 2.47 -13.62 6.85
CA PHE A 2 2.92 -14.93 6.32
C PHE A 2 1.79 -15.76 5.69
N ASN A 3 0.54 -15.60 6.15
CA ASN A 3 -0.60 -16.29 5.54
C ASN A 3 -0.83 -15.91 4.08
N ASN A 4 -0.43 -14.69 3.71
CA ASN A 4 -0.67 -14.12 2.38
C ASN A 4 0.44 -14.44 1.38
N ILE A 5 1.51 -15.12 1.81
CA ILE A 5 2.63 -15.48 0.94
C ILE A 5 2.82 -17.00 0.80
N GLU A 6 2.10 -17.80 1.58
CA GLU A 6 2.18 -19.27 1.47
C GLU A 6 1.75 -19.70 0.05
N ARG A 7 2.57 -20.54 -0.58
CA ARG A 7 2.40 -21.10 -1.94
C ARG A 7 2.66 -20.09 -3.06
N GLU A 8 3.30 -18.96 -2.76
CA GLU A 8 3.73 -18.02 -3.79
C GLU A 8 5.10 -18.39 -4.32
N SER A 9 5.26 -18.27 -5.63
CA SER A 9 6.58 -18.28 -6.26
C SER A 9 7.34 -17.03 -5.86
N VAL A 10 8.61 -17.19 -5.52
CA VAL A 10 9.46 -16.10 -5.05
C VAL A 10 10.76 -16.03 -5.82
N ILE A 11 11.39 -14.86 -5.80
CA ILE A 11 12.74 -14.63 -6.31
C ILE A 11 13.59 -14.10 -5.17
N ILE A 12 14.69 -14.79 -4.87
CA ILE A 12 15.70 -14.35 -3.91
C ILE A 12 16.75 -13.54 -4.68
N HIS A 13 17.02 -12.33 -4.21
CA HIS A 13 18.02 -11.42 -4.74
C HIS A 13 19.20 -11.37 -3.80
N THR A 14 20.31 -11.97 -4.19
CA THR A 14 21.54 -11.98 -3.37
C THR A 14 22.30 -10.67 -3.49
N ARG A 15 23.16 -10.39 -2.51
CA ARG A 15 23.97 -9.17 -2.50
C ARG A 15 25.00 -9.11 -3.63
N ASP A 16 25.43 -10.27 -4.15
CA ASP A 16 26.32 -10.37 -5.31
C ASP A 16 25.60 -10.26 -6.66
N GLY A 17 24.27 -10.01 -6.64
CA GLY A 17 23.46 -9.74 -7.82
C GLY A 17 22.89 -10.98 -8.52
N LYS A 18 23.05 -12.16 -7.96
CA LYS A 18 22.41 -13.38 -8.45
C LYS A 18 20.93 -13.43 -8.08
N ARG A 19 20.18 -14.26 -8.78
CA ARG A 19 18.76 -14.49 -8.53
C ARG A 19 18.49 -16.00 -8.51
N TYR A 20 17.76 -16.43 -7.48
CA TYR A 20 17.29 -17.80 -7.34
C TYR A 20 15.78 -17.79 -7.20
N THR A 21 15.12 -18.80 -7.76
CA THR A 21 13.68 -18.98 -7.60
C THR A 21 13.38 -19.97 -6.50
N GLY A 22 12.14 -19.94 -6.01
CA GLY A 22 11.67 -20.86 -5.01
C GLY A 22 10.19 -20.70 -4.72
N LEU A 23 9.70 -21.47 -3.76
CA LEU A 23 8.33 -21.47 -3.29
C LEU A 23 8.29 -21.09 -1.81
N ALA A 24 7.50 -20.09 -1.45
CA ALA A 24 7.20 -19.83 -0.04
C ALA A 24 6.25 -20.90 0.50
N ALA A 25 6.66 -21.65 1.49
CA ALA A 25 5.93 -22.79 2.00
C ALA A 25 5.94 -22.85 3.53
N CYS A 26 4.90 -23.45 4.10
CA CYS A 26 4.93 -23.87 5.48
C CYS A 26 5.67 -25.23 5.57
N GLN A 27 6.47 -25.45 6.60
CA GLN A 27 7.09 -26.76 6.84
C GLN A 27 6.06 -27.89 6.96
N TYR A 28 4.86 -27.58 7.43
CA TYR A 28 3.71 -28.50 7.48
C TYR A 28 2.85 -28.36 6.21
N HIS A 29 3.43 -28.62 5.06
CA HIS A 29 2.92 -28.22 3.75
C HIS A 29 1.74 -29.04 3.21
N SER A 30 1.46 -30.24 3.76
CA SER A 30 0.44 -31.13 3.22
C SER A 30 -0.31 -31.88 4.32
N VAL A 31 -1.64 -31.87 4.25
CA VAL A 31 -2.52 -32.66 5.13
C VAL A 31 -2.40 -34.16 4.95
N HIS A 32 -1.72 -34.60 3.89
CA HIS A 32 -1.44 -36.01 3.66
C HIS A 32 -0.14 -36.49 4.32
N VAL A 33 0.63 -35.57 4.88
CA VAL A 33 1.95 -35.85 5.49
C VAL A 33 2.01 -35.40 6.94
N PHE A 34 1.34 -34.29 7.28
CA PHE A 34 1.41 -33.64 8.59
C PHE A 34 0.02 -33.38 9.15
N ASP A 35 -0.24 -33.81 10.36
CA ASP A 35 -1.49 -33.53 11.07
C ASP A 35 -1.65 -32.03 11.35
N GLU A 36 -0.53 -31.34 11.58
CA GLU A 36 -0.47 -29.89 11.86
C GLU A 36 -0.73 -28.99 10.64
N ALA A 37 -0.79 -29.55 9.43
CA ALA A 37 -0.91 -28.75 8.20
C ALA A 37 -2.09 -27.77 8.19
N ARG A 38 -3.16 -28.09 8.92
CA ARG A 38 -4.36 -27.23 9.03
C ARG A 38 -4.28 -26.20 10.14
N THR A 39 -3.47 -26.44 11.18
CA THR A 39 -3.50 -25.69 12.45
C THR A 39 -2.20 -25.00 12.79
N ALA A 40 -1.09 -25.37 12.17
CA ALA A 40 0.19 -24.73 12.40
C ALA A 40 0.12 -23.23 12.07
N PRO A 41 0.62 -22.37 12.93
CA PRO A 41 0.68 -20.92 12.63
C PRO A 41 1.61 -20.67 11.44
N ARG A 42 1.34 -19.61 10.67
CA ARG A 42 2.23 -19.13 9.61
C ARG A 42 3.04 -17.97 10.18
N ASN A 43 4.27 -18.26 10.55
CA ASN A 43 5.20 -17.30 11.16
C ASN A 43 6.65 -17.67 10.77
N GLU A 44 7.61 -16.93 11.27
CA GLU A 44 9.03 -17.08 10.99
C GLU A 44 9.63 -18.43 11.40
N ASN A 45 8.96 -19.20 12.29
CA ASN A 45 9.44 -20.51 12.74
C ASN A 45 8.88 -21.65 11.90
N THR A 46 7.81 -21.42 11.14
CA THR A 46 7.10 -22.45 10.39
C THR A 46 7.11 -22.24 8.89
N MET A 47 7.44 -21.00 8.45
CA MET A 47 7.54 -20.67 7.04
C MET A 47 8.98 -20.76 6.56
N MET A 48 9.15 -21.24 5.34
CA MET A 48 10.44 -21.39 4.69
C MET A 48 10.31 -21.11 3.19
N ILE A 49 11.44 -20.99 2.52
CA ILE A 49 11.50 -20.97 1.05
C ILE A 49 12.11 -22.32 0.61
N LEU A 50 11.37 -23.06 -0.18
CA LEU A 50 11.91 -24.19 -0.93
C LEU A 50 12.60 -23.62 -2.16
N LEU A 51 13.92 -23.75 -2.24
CA LEU A 51 14.70 -23.32 -3.39
C LEU A 51 14.49 -24.28 -4.58
N ASP A 52 14.48 -23.73 -5.78
CA ASP A 52 14.50 -24.51 -7.02
C ASP A 52 15.94 -24.94 -7.38
N GLU A 53 16.74 -25.26 -6.35
CA GLU A 53 18.13 -25.70 -6.44
C GLU A 53 18.32 -27.00 -5.67
N ASP A 54 19.24 -27.85 -6.12
CA ASP A 54 19.57 -29.12 -5.47
C ASP A 54 20.52 -28.88 -4.30
N VAL A 55 19.99 -28.37 -3.19
CA VAL A 55 20.72 -28.06 -1.96
C VAL A 55 20.03 -28.67 -0.74
N HIS A 56 20.80 -29.25 0.17
CA HIS A 56 20.30 -30.01 1.31
C HIS A 56 20.91 -29.61 2.65
N SER A 57 21.80 -28.61 2.63
CA SER A 57 22.45 -28.11 3.86
C SER A 57 22.57 -26.59 3.84
N ARG A 58 22.80 -26.02 5.01
CA ARG A 58 23.06 -24.60 5.15
C ARG A 58 24.32 -24.18 4.37
N GLU A 59 25.35 -25.00 4.42
CA GLU A 59 26.61 -24.76 3.74
C GLU A 59 26.44 -24.69 2.23
N GLU A 60 25.60 -25.55 1.68
CA GLU A 60 25.26 -25.57 0.24
C GLU A 60 24.48 -24.33 -0.16
N VAL A 61 23.51 -23.89 0.65
CA VAL A 61 22.76 -22.65 0.42
C VAL A 61 23.69 -21.42 0.49
N GLU A 62 24.56 -21.35 1.49
CA GLU A 62 25.57 -20.30 1.61
C GLU A 62 26.57 -20.33 0.44
N GLY A 63 26.86 -21.51 -0.09
CA GLY A 63 27.68 -21.69 -1.29
C GLY A 63 27.09 -21.09 -2.56
N LEU A 64 25.79 -20.95 -2.65
CA LEU A 64 25.10 -20.21 -3.71
C LEU A 64 25.30 -18.68 -3.59
N GLY A 65 25.70 -18.21 -2.41
CA GLY A 65 25.83 -16.80 -2.07
C GLY A 65 24.59 -16.23 -1.36
N ILE A 66 23.63 -17.08 -1.03
CA ILE A 66 22.43 -16.68 -0.28
C ILE A 66 22.80 -16.48 1.19
N CYS A 67 22.42 -15.34 1.75
CA CYS A 67 22.75 -15.00 3.13
C CYS A 67 21.65 -14.21 3.82
N ASN A 68 21.76 -14.08 5.14
CA ASN A 68 20.84 -13.27 5.93
C ASN A 68 20.82 -11.82 5.45
N GLY A 69 19.61 -11.30 5.22
CA GLY A 69 19.39 -9.94 4.73
C GLY A 69 19.28 -9.84 3.21
N ASP A 70 19.30 -10.96 2.50
CA ASP A 70 18.91 -10.98 1.10
C ASP A 70 17.42 -10.70 0.94
N ILE A 71 17.04 -10.07 -0.18
CA ILE A 71 15.67 -9.67 -0.44
C ILE A 71 14.93 -10.78 -1.17
N VAL A 72 13.72 -11.06 -0.75
CA VAL A 72 12.80 -11.98 -1.42
C VAL A 72 11.64 -11.19 -2.01
N SER A 73 11.47 -11.23 -3.32
CA SER A 73 10.36 -10.59 -4.01
C SER A 73 9.27 -11.60 -4.40
N LEU A 74 8.05 -11.09 -4.46
CA LEU A 74 6.83 -11.83 -4.83
C LEU A 74 6.32 -11.32 -6.19
N GLU A 75 5.69 -12.20 -6.95
CA GLU A 75 5.00 -11.81 -8.17
C GLU A 75 3.72 -11.01 -7.85
N PRO A 76 3.44 -9.92 -8.59
CA PRO A 76 2.28 -9.07 -8.32
C PRO A 76 0.94 -9.71 -8.67
N HIS A 77 0.88 -10.67 -9.58
CA HIS A 77 -0.35 -11.31 -10.10
C HIS A 77 -1.39 -10.31 -10.63
N PHE A 78 -0.92 -9.28 -11.34
CA PHE A 78 -1.75 -8.20 -11.83
C PHE A 78 -2.76 -8.68 -12.87
N THR A 79 -4.03 -8.39 -12.63
CA THR A 79 -5.13 -8.65 -13.56
C THR A 79 -6.18 -7.54 -13.51
N VAL A 80 -6.75 -7.24 -14.68
CA VAL A 80 -7.92 -6.36 -14.80
C VAL A 80 -9.03 -7.16 -15.47
N THR A 81 -10.20 -7.20 -14.84
CA THR A 81 -11.37 -7.90 -15.40
C THR A 81 -12.13 -7.01 -16.37
N GLU A 82 -12.96 -7.62 -17.24
CA GLU A 82 -13.86 -6.88 -18.14
C GLU A 82 -14.79 -5.92 -17.40
N ASN A 83 -15.18 -6.25 -16.17
CA ASN A 83 -16.02 -5.42 -15.32
C ASN A 83 -15.23 -4.37 -14.49
N GLY A 84 -13.97 -4.13 -14.80
CA GLY A 84 -13.16 -3.08 -14.18
C GLY A 84 -12.55 -3.40 -12.82
N PHE A 85 -12.66 -4.63 -12.30
CA PHE A 85 -11.95 -5.01 -11.08
C PHE A 85 -10.46 -5.21 -11.34
N ILE A 86 -9.64 -4.62 -10.50
CA ILE A 86 -8.18 -4.73 -10.49
C ILE A 86 -7.80 -5.64 -9.32
N LYS A 87 -7.02 -6.67 -9.60
CA LYS A 87 -6.44 -7.57 -8.59
C LYS A 87 -4.94 -7.60 -8.76
N SER A 88 -4.21 -7.40 -7.69
CA SER A 88 -2.75 -7.44 -7.68
C SER A 88 -2.25 -7.50 -6.25
N ARG A 89 -0.99 -7.91 -6.05
CA ARG A 89 -0.20 -7.46 -4.91
C ARG A 89 0.24 -6.02 -5.16
N PHE A 90 0.47 -5.29 -4.08
CA PHE A 90 1.05 -3.95 -4.13
C PHE A 90 0.13 -2.90 -4.82
N ILE A 91 -1.20 -3.09 -4.80
CA ILE A 91 -2.15 -2.00 -5.00
C ILE A 91 -1.87 -0.94 -3.93
N ASP A 92 -1.65 -1.39 -2.74
CA ASP A 92 -1.05 -0.72 -1.60
C ASP A 92 0.48 -0.64 -1.77
N ASP A 93 1.10 0.52 -2.15
CA ASP A 93 0.35 1.74 -2.51
C ASP A 93 0.71 2.24 -3.93
N LYS A 94 0.98 1.33 -4.84
CA LYS A 94 1.31 1.67 -6.24
C LYS A 94 0.12 2.26 -7.01
N ALA A 95 -1.11 1.97 -6.59
CA ALA A 95 -2.28 2.54 -7.24
C ALA A 95 -2.42 4.04 -6.95
N CYS A 96 -2.16 4.49 -5.73
CA CYS A 96 -2.12 5.91 -5.41
C CYS A 96 -0.93 6.61 -6.08
N ALA A 97 0.24 5.96 -6.13
CA ALA A 97 1.36 6.49 -6.91
C ALA A 97 0.99 6.69 -8.39
N ALA A 98 0.23 5.76 -8.99
CA ALA A 98 -0.27 5.91 -10.36
C ALA A 98 -1.23 7.11 -10.50
N CYS A 99 -2.06 7.41 -9.50
CA CYS A 99 -2.91 8.61 -9.48
C CYS A 99 -2.07 9.89 -9.49
N VAL A 100 -0.96 9.93 -8.72
CA VAL A 100 -0.02 11.06 -8.74
C VAL A 100 0.60 11.25 -10.11
N PHE A 101 1.10 10.18 -10.74
CA PHE A 101 1.68 10.28 -12.10
C PHE A 101 0.65 10.69 -13.15
N ALA A 102 -0.60 10.25 -13.01
CA ALA A 102 -1.68 10.68 -13.90
C ALA A 102 -1.96 12.19 -13.75
N LEU A 103 -1.98 12.72 -12.53
CA LEU A 103 -2.11 14.16 -12.28
C LEU A 103 -0.92 14.92 -12.86
N LEU A 104 0.32 14.52 -12.58
CA LEU A 104 1.52 15.17 -13.10
C LEU A 104 1.53 15.22 -14.64
N LYS A 105 1.09 14.13 -15.26
CA LYS A 105 0.91 14.09 -16.71
C LYS A 105 -0.14 15.10 -17.18
N ALA A 106 -1.31 15.16 -16.52
CA ALA A 106 -2.37 16.10 -16.86
C ALA A 106 -1.92 17.57 -16.68
N VAL A 107 -1.25 17.87 -15.57
CA VAL A 107 -0.67 19.22 -15.30
C VAL A 107 0.28 19.61 -16.43
N LYS A 108 1.17 18.72 -16.84
CA LYS A 108 2.11 18.98 -17.93
C LYS A 108 1.42 19.13 -19.28
N ASP A 109 0.56 18.19 -19.66
CA ASP A 109 -0.02 18.14 -21.01
C ASP A 109 -1.03 19.28 -21.26
N GLN A 110 -1.72 19.71 -20.20
CA GLN A 110 -2.75 20.77 -20.27
C GLN A 110 -2.26 22.12 -19.76
N ASN A 111 -0.97 22.21 -19.36
CA ASN A 111 -0.36 23.42 -18.81
C ASN A 111 -1.16 24.00 -17.63
N LEU A 112 -1.59 23.12 -16.71
CA LEU A 112 -2.30 23.51 -15.50
C LEU A 112 -1.31 24.02 -14.45
N THR A 113 -1.81 24.82 -13.53
CA THR A 113 -1.01 25.34 -12.40
C THR A 113 -1.65 24.87 -11.10
N PRO A 114 -0.91 24.20 -10.20
CA PRO A 114 -1.38 23.92 -8.84
C PRO A 114 -1.79 25.19 -8.10
N ALA A 115 -2.76 25.10 -7.20
CA ALA A 115 -3.23 26.23 -6.39
C ALA A 115 -2.15 26.73 -5.41
N PHE A 116 -1.29 25.83 -4.96
CA PHE A 116 -0.18 26.09 -4.04
C PHE A 116 1.09 25.38 -4.49
N ASP A 117 2.22 25.79 -3.93
CA ASP A 117 3.47 25.04 -4.07
C ASP A 117 3.27 23.62 -3.55
N THR A 118 3.44 22.65 -4.43
CA THR A 118 3.06 21.25 -4.16
C THR A 118 4.26 20.34 -4.29
N TRP A 119 4.50 19.55 -3.25
CA TRP A 119 5.51 18.51 -3.21
C TRP A 119 4.87 17.13 -3.37
N PHE A 120 5.44 16.30 -4.20
CA PHE A 120 5.05 14.88 -4.32
C PHE A 120 6.20 14.02 -3.78
N ALA A 121 6.00 13.42 -2.63
CA ALA A 121 6.96 12.53 -1.99
C ALA A 121 6.59 11.06 -2.22
N PHE A 122 7.60 10.25 -2.48
CA PHE A 122 7.48 8.78 -2.59
C PHE A 122 8.48 8.17 -1.60
N PRO A 123 8.13 8.05 -0.32
CA PRO A 123 9.04 7.57 0.70
C PRO A 123 9.28 6.06 0.61
N TYR A 124 10.46 5.64 1.06
CA TYR A 124 10.84 4.22 1.06
C TYR A 124 10.33 3.42 2.26
N TYR A 125 10.00 4.09 3.36
CA TYR A 125 9.77 3.45 4.65
C TYR A 125 8.34 3.62 5.16
N GLU A 126 7.39 3.82 4.25
CA GLU A 126 5.97 3.97 4.59
C GLU A 126 5.48 2.73 5.33
N GLU A 127 5.66 1.54 4.76
CA GLU A 127 5.18 0.24 5.25
C GLU A 127 5.75 -0.19 6.62
N ILE A 128 6.75 0.50 7.10
CA ILE A 128 7.34 0.31 8.43
C ILE A 128 7.20 1.53 9.33
N GLY A 129 6.37 2.49 8.92
CA GLY A 129 5.81 3.55 9.77
C GLY A 129 6.71 4.77 9.98
N HIS A 130 7.60 5.11 9.04
CA HIS A 130 8.40 6.34 9.16
C HIS A 130 8.74 7.04 7.84
N GLY A 131 7.94 6.86 6.80
CA GLY A 131 8.14 7.53 5.52
C GLY A 131 7.98 9.05 5.59
N GLY A 132 7.14 9.56 6.50
CA GLY A 132 6.95 10.98 6.75
C GLY A 132 7.87 11.57 7.84
N ALA A 133 8.96 10.93 8.22
CA ALA A 133 9.82 11.38 9.31
C ALA A 133 10.48 12.75 9.04
N TYR A 134 10.80 13.05 7.80
CA TYR A 134 11.27 14.36 7.36
C TYR A 134 10.26 15.03 6.44
N VAL A 135 9.92 16.27 6.77
CA VAL A 135 9.07 17.15 5.94
C VAL A 135 9.77 18.50 5.83
N PRO A 136 9.88 19.12 4.64
CA PRO A 136 10.40 20.47 4.51
C PRO A 136 9.64 21.49 5.37
N GLU A 137 10.34 22.45 5.95
CA GLU A 137 9.75 23.44 6.90
C GLU A 137 8.65 24.30 6.29
N GLU A 138 8.70 24.54 4.99
CA GLU A 138 7.71 25.30 4.24
C GLU A 138 6.38 24.56 4.01
N VAL A 139 6.34 23.25 4.25
CA VAL A 139 5.12 22.44 4.10
C VAL A 139 4.23 22.61 5.32
N SER A 140 3.00 23.07 5.12
CA SER A 140 1.99 23.22 6.18
C SER A 140 0.93 22.13 6.18
N GLU A 141 0.63 21.54 5.04
CA GLU A 141 -0.34 20.46 4.89
C GLU A 141 0.35 19.20 4.38
N TYR A 142 0.06 18.08 5.00
CA TYR A 142 0.53 16.76 4.59
C TYR A 142 -0.66 15.86 4.31
N VAL A 143 -0.87 15.50 3.06
CA VAL A 143 -1.94 14.60 2.65
C VAL A 143 -1.35 13.29 2.16
N ALA A 144 -1.52 12.23 2.93
CA ALA A 144 -1.15 10.90 2.49
C ALA A 144 -2.17 10.38 1.47
N LEU A 145 -1.68 9.98 0.31
CA LEU A 145 -2.46 9.13 -0.57
C LEU A 145 -2.12 7.69 -0.19
N ASP A 146 -3.14 6.96 0.22
CA ASP A 146 -2.98 5.60 0.70
C ASP A 146 -4.31 4.85 0.50
N ILE A 147 -4.29 3.53 0.40
CA ILE A 147 -5.53 2.78 0.21
C ILE A 147 -6.51 3.01 1.37
N ALA A 148 -7.80 2.98 1.07
CA ALA A 148 -8.85 2.94 2.09
C ALA A 148 -9.33 1.49 2.28
N LEU A 149 -9.42 1.05 3.52
CA LEU A 149 -9.79 -0.32 3.83
C LEU A 149 -11.31 -0.51 3.76
N ILE A 150 -11.75 -1.67 3.30
CA ILE A 150 -13.15 -2.06 3.25
C ILE A 150 -13.42 -3.09 4.35
N GLY A 151 -14.36 -2.80 5.22
CA GLY A 151 -14.77 -3.67 6.30
C GLY A 151 -16.24 -3.45 6.68
N PRO A 152 -16.78 -4.26 7.60
CA PRO A 152 -18.19 -4.19 8.00
C PRO A 152 -18.61 -2.82 8.56
N ASP A 153 -17.69 -2.11 9.20
CA ASP A 153 -17.93 -0.82 9.87
C ASP A 153 -17.43 0.38 9.05
N ASN A 154 -16.98 0.15 7.80
CA ASN A 154 -16.53 1.20 6.90
C ASN A 154 -17.62 1.63 5.91
N ASN A 155 -17.60 2.91 5.53
CA ASN A 155 -18.57 3.50 4.60
C ASN A 155 -18.12 3.41 3.14
N GLY A 156 -16.82 3.22 2.92
CA GLY A 156 -16.21 3.13 1.60
C GLY A 156 -16.52 1.82 0.87
N SER A 157 -16.20 1.81 -0.40
CA SER A 157 -16.31 0.63 -1.27
C SER A 157 -15.23 0.67 -2.35
N GLU A 158 -15.01 -0.44 -3.04
CA GLU A 158 -14.08 -0.51 -4.17
C GLU A 158 -14.41 0.48 -5.31
N PHE A 159 -15.66 0.99 -5.36
CA PHE A 159 -16.15 1.90 -6.40
C PHE A 159 -15.98 3.39 -6.07
N GLY A 160 -15.26 3.72 -5.00
CA GLY A 160 -15.08 5.10 -4.54
C GLY A 160 -13.81 5.29 -3.75
N ALA A 161 -13.61 6.52 -3.29
CA ALA A 161 -12.55 6.87 -2.35
C ALA A 161 -13.11 7.00 -0.93
N SER A 162 -12.23 6.93 0.06
CA SER A 162 -12.55 7.36 1.43
C SER A 162 -11.52 8.38 1.91
N VAL A 163 -12.00 9.40 2.63
CA VAL A 163 -11.17 10.28 3.43
C VAL A 163 -11.09 9.70 4.84
N CYS A 164 -9.88 9.35 5.26
CA CYS A 164 -9.62 8.91 6.62
C CYS A 164 -9.73 10.11 7.57
N VAL A 165 -10.72 10.11 8.45
CA VAL A 165 -10.90 11.17 9.45
C VAL A 165 -10.22 10.86 10.78
N LYS A 166 -9.88 9.58 11.01
CA LYS A 166 -9.12 9.09 12.16
C LYS A 166 -8.50 7.74 11.81
N ASP A 167 -7.25 7.57 12.16
CA ASP A 167 -6.57 6.29 12.10
C ASP A 167 -6.27 5.71 13.50
N ASN A 168 -5.39 4.69 13.57
CA ASN A 168 -5.00 4.04 14.82
C ASN A 168 -4.35 5.02 15.83
N TYR A 169 -3.67 6.04 15.35
CA TYR A 169 -2.87 6.93 16.20
C TYR A 169 -3.65 8.15 16.67
N SER A 170 -4.30 8.88 15.75
CA SER A 170 -5.01 10.12 16.10
C SER A 170 -6.11 10.48 15.11
N PRO A 171 -7.03 11.40 15.47
CA PRO A 171 -7.82 12.11 14.47
C PRO A 171 -6.90 12.89 13.53
N TYR A 172 -7.29 12.97 12.28
CA TYR A 172 -6.73 13.88 11.30
C TYR A 172 -7.32 15.29 11.44
N ASP A 173 -6.71 16.27 10.77
CA ASP A 173 -7.20 17.63 10.85
C ASP A 173 -8.62 17.74 10.28
N ARG A 174 -9.52 18.37 11.06
CA ARG A 174 -10.93 18.43 10.72
C ARG A 174 -11.24 19.37 9.54
N GLU A 175 -10.52 20.46 9.45
CA GLU A 175 -10.75 21.44 8.37
C GLU A 175 -10.23 20.90 7.06
N LEU A 176 -9.04 20.32 7.06
CA LEU A 176 -8.44 19.70 5.87
C LEU A 176 -9.26 18.50 5.37
N THR A 177 -9.66 17.59 6.26
CA THR A 177 -10.53 16.45 5.88
C THR A 177 -11.92 16.93 5.43
N GLY A 178 -12.46 17.97 6.06
CA GLY A 178 -13.71 18.61 5.66
C GLY A 178 -13.62 19.19 4.24
N ARG A 179 -12.53 19.91 3.93
CA ARG A 179 -12.28 20.47 2.59
C ARG A 179 -12.19 19.38 1.51
N LEU A 180 -11.52 18.27 1.78
CA LEU A 180 -11.47 17.12 0.87
C LEU A 180 -12.88 16.56 0.58
N LEU A 181 -13.72 16.42 1.60
CA LEU A 181 -15.10 15.95 1.44
C LEU A 181 -15.98 16.95 0.68
N GLU A 182 -15.78 18.25 0.89
CA GLU A 182 -16.47 19.31 0.14
C GLU A 182 -16.06 19.32 -1.33
N LEU A 183 -14.78 19.16 -1.64
CA LEU A 183 -14.28 18.99 -3.01
C LEU A 183 -14.89 17.76 -3.67
N ALA A 184 -14.93 16.64 -2.97
CA ALA A 184 -15.56 15.44 -3.48
C ALA A 184 -17.04 15.67 -3.82
N LYS A 185 -17.77 16.34 -2.94
CA LYS A 185 -19.18 16.71 -3.17
C LYS A 185 -19.33 17.66 -4.35
N LYS A 186 -18.50 18.72 -4.44
CA LYS A 186 -18.50 19.71 -5.52
C LYS A 186 -18.35 19.07 -6.90
N TYR A 187 -17.47 18.08 -7.01
CA TYR A 187 -17.16 17.40 -8.27
C TYR A 187 -17.93 16.08 -8.49
N GLY A 188 -18.91 15.76 -7.63
CA GLY A 188 -19.68 14.53 -7.75
C GLY A 188 -18.80 13.28 -7.70
N ILE A 189 -17.76 13.28 -6.87
CA ILE A 189 -16.87 12.15 -6.66
C ILE A 189 -17.48 11.24 -5.60
N ASN A 190 -17.55 9.93 -5.88
CA ASN A 190 -17.96 8.95 -4.87
C ASN A 190 -16.88 8.86 -3.80
N CYS A 191 -17.09 9.55 -2.68
CA CYS A 191 -16.15 9.60 -1.57
C CYS A 191 -16.91 9.59 -0.25
N LYS A 192 -16.38 8.89 0.76
CA LYS A 192 -16.98 8.77 2.09
C LYS A 192 -15.95 9.11 3.17
N PRO A 193 -16.36 9.67 4.33
CA PRO A 193 -15.51 9.71 5.51
C PRO A 193 -15.46 8.34 6.17
N ASP A 194 -14.27 7.92 6.61
CA ASP A 194 -14.05 6.66 7.32
C ASP A 194 -13.11 6.80 8.52
N VAL A 195 -13.21 5.84 9.42
CA VAL A 195 -12.32 5.66 10.59
C VAL A 195 -11.68 4.28 10.49
N PHE A 196 -10.36 4.22 10.62
CA PHE A 196 -9.60 2.97 10.56
C PHE A 196 -8.87 2.71 11.88
N PHE A 197 -9.20 1.62 12.57
CA PHE A 197 -8.67 1.33 13.92
C PHE A 197 -7.32 0.60 13.94
N HIS A 198 -6.91 0.01 12.81
CA HIS A 198 -5.68 -0.78 12.67
C HIS A 198 -4.85 -0.36 11.44
N TYR A 199 -4.82 0.93 11.21
CA TYR A 199 -4.24 1.54 10.02
C TYR A 199 -3.48 2.81 10.43
N GLY A 200 -2.42 3.12 9.73
CA GLY A 200 -1.67 4.36 9.90
C GLY A 200 -1.05 4.74 8.57
N THR A 201 -0.71 5.99 8.39
CA THR A 201 -0.12 6.53 7.18
C THR A 201 1.11 7.38 7.47
N ASP A 202 1.83 7.75 6.44
CA ASP A 202 2.94 8.70 6.51
C ASP A 202 2.53 10.06 7.07
N ALA A 203 1.27 10.50 6.89
CA ALA A 203 0.78 11.75 7.46
C ALA A 203 0.83 11.74 9.00
N ASN A 204 0.42 10.63 9.61
CA ASN A 204 0.55 10.45 11.06
C ASN A 204 2.00 10.20 11.50
N ALA A 205 2.78 9.50 10.68
CA ALA A 205 4.22 9.33 10.93
C ALA A 205 4.93 10.69 10.96
N ALA A 206 4.58 11.61 10.06
CA ALA A 206 5.10 12.98 10.03
C ALA A 206 4.81 13.75 11.32
N ILE A 207 3.55 13.74 11.79
CA ILE A 207 3.16 14.40 13.04
C ILE A 207 3.93 13.79 14.23
N ARG A 208 4.00 12.48 14.33
CA ARG A 208 4.68 11.77 15.42
C ARG A 208 6.19 12.00 15.43
N SER A 209 6.77 12.35 14.30
CA SER A 209 8.17 12.74 14.19
C SER A 209 8.44 14.19 14.62
N GLY A 210 7.40 14.93 15.04
CA GLY A 210 7.53 16.28 15.58
C GLY A 210 7.28 17.40 14.57
N ASN A 211 6.82 17.09 13.37
CA ASN A 211 6.43 18.10 12.41
C ASN A 211 5.07 18.71 12.79
N ASN A 212 4.95 20.05 12.71
CA ASN A 212 3.72 20.77 13.01
C ASN A 212 2.94 20.99 11.72
N LEU A 213 2.02 20.06 11.40
CA LEU A 213 1.34 19.99 10.12
C LEU A 213 -0.18 19.79 10.31
N TYR A 214 -0.95 20.30 9.36
CA TYR A 214 -2.32 19.84 9.11
C TYR A 214 -2.27 18.56 8.29
N ALA A 215 -2.78 17.47 8.80
CA ALA A 215 -2.65 16.17 8.18
C ALA A 215 -3.99 15.56 7.78
N ALA A 216 -4.02 14.90 6.64
CA ALA A 216 -5.14 14.12 6.15
C ALA A 216 -4.64 12.87 5.40
N ALA A 217 -5.54 11.93 5.15
CA ALA A 217 -5.27 10.81 4.27
C ALA A 217 -6.54 10.46 3.46
N PHE A 218 -6.36 10.02 2.22
CA PHE A 218 -7.45 9.49 1.41
C PHE A 218 -6.95 8.57 0.31
N GLY A 219 -7.81 7.69 -0.14
CA GLY A 219 -7.54 6.85 -1.30
C GLY A 219 -8.68 5.92 -1.67
N MET A 220 -8.45 5.05 -2.65
CA MET A 220 -9.46 4.13 -3.16
C MET A 220 -9.78 3.04 -2.17
N GLY A 221 -11.06 2.66 -2.12
CA GLY A 221 -11.47 1.49 -1.36
C GLY A 221 -10.83 0.22 -1.91
N THR A 222 -10.13 -0.50 -1.03
CA THR A 222 -9.39 -1.70 -1.38
C THR A 222 -9.78 -2.84 -0.45
N PHE A 223 -10.13 -3.98 -1.04
CA PHE A 223 -10.39 -5.21 -0.31
C PHE A 223 -9.08 -5.94 -0.07
N SER A 224 -8.82 -6.32 1.19
CA SER A 224 -7.56 -6.89 1.67
C SER A 224 -6.42 -5.86 1.64
N SER A 225 -5.31 -6.19 2.26
CA SER A 225 -4.03 -5.48 2.21
C SER A 225 -2.89 -6.42 2.54
N HIS A 226 -1.66 -6.07 2.11
CA HIS A 226 -0.45 -6.86 2.34
C HIS A 226 -0.55 -8.31 1.81
N GLY A 227 -1.27 -8.48 0.71
CA GLY A 227 -1.46 -9.77 0.03
C GLY A 227 -1.89 -9.54 -1.42
N VAL A 228 -2.73 -10.41 -1.95
CA VAL A 228 -3.45 -10.12 -3.19
C VAL A 228 -4.66 -9.25 -2.83
N GLU A 229 -4.64 -8.05 -3.32
CA GLU A 229 -5.62 -7.00 -3.07
C GLU A 229 -6.57 -6.86 -4.23
N ARG A 230 -7.72 -6.23 -3.98
CA ARG A 230 -8.69 -5.94 -5.03
C ARG A 230 -9.29 -4.54 -4.84
N THR A 231 -9.36 -3.81 -5.95
CA THR A 231 -10.11 -2.55 -6.07
C THR A 231 -10.83 -2.49 -7.41
N HIS A 232 -11.49 -1.39 -7.71
CA HIS A 232 -12.17 -1.15 -8.98
C HIS A 232 -11.63 0.11 -9.66
N ILE A 233 -11.67 0.16 -10.99
CA ILE A 233 -11.23 1.33 -11.75
C ILE A 233 -11.94 2.63 -11.31
N ASP A 234 -13.21 2.55 -10.91
CA ASP A 234 -13.97 3.70 -10.42
C ASP A 234 -13.41 4.25 -9.11
N GLY A 235 -12.92 3.38 -8.20
CA GLY A 235 -12.24 3.80 -6.98
C GLY A 235 -10.92 4.51 -7.28
N VAL A 236 -10.12 3.96 -8.20
CA VAL A 236 -8.88 4.60 -8.66
C VAL A 236 -9.19 5.97 -9.29
N MET A 237 -10.20 6.04 -10.15
CA MET A 237 -10.62 7.31 -10.77
C MET A 237 -11.18 8.31 -9.76
N ALA A 238 -11.91 7.86 -8.74
CA ALA A 238 -12.38 8.73 -7.66
C ALA A 238 -11.20 9.35 -6.89
N THR A 239 -10.19 8.55 -6.57
CA THR A 239 -8.96 9.01 -5.91
C THR A 239 -8.19 10.00 -6.78
N ALA A 240 -7.96 9.68 -8.05
CA ALA A 240 -7.27 10.57 -8.97
C ALA A 240 -7.98 11.92 -9.17
N ARG A 241 -9.32 11.90 -9.26
CA ARG A 241 -10.13 13.11 -9.38
C ARG A 241 -10.12 13.95 -8.10
N LEU A 242 -10.17 13.32 -6.93
CA LEU A 242 -10.08 14.04 -5.66
C LEU A 242 -8.70 14.66 -5.47
N LEU A 243 -7.63 13.93 -5.82
CA LEU A 243 -6.27 14.45 -5.82
C LEU A 243 -6.14 15.67 -6.75
N ALA A 244 -6.69 15.59 -7.96
CA ALA A 244 -6.67 16.70 -8.92
C ALA A 244 -7.44 17.90 -8.38
N ALA A 245 -8.62 17.70 -7.79
CA ALA A 245 -9.40 18.78 -7.20
C ALA A 245 -8.65 19.47 -6.05
N TYR A 246 -8.02 18.70 -5.16
CA TYR A 246 -7.24 19.22 -4.05
C TYR A 246 -6.01 20.02 -4.52
N VAL A 247 -5.24 19.47 -5.46
CA VAL A 247 -4.00 20.13 -5.93
C VAL A 247 -4.28 21.39 -6.77
N LEU A 248 -5.37 21.38 -7.54
CA LEU A 248 -5.65 22.49 -8.48
C LEU A 248 -6.54 23.59 -7.88
N GLU A 249 -7.23 23.34 -6.78
CA GLU A 249 -8.13 24.33 -6.18
C GLU A 249 -7.81 24.66 -4.70
N GLY A 250 -7.10 23.80 -4.01
CA GLY A 250 -6.69 23.96 -2.60
C GLY A 250 -7.67 23.41 -1.61
#